data_c922146e9690f7265410de79b68da0b4
#
_entry.id   c922146e9690f7265410de79b68da0b4
#
_cell.length_a   1.000
_cell.length_b   1.000
_cell.length_c   1.000
_cell.angle_alpha   90.00
_cell.angle_beta   90.00
_cell.angle_gamma   90.00
#
_symmetry.space_group_name_H-M   'P 1'
#
loop_
_entity.id
_entity.type
_entity.pdbx_description
1 polymer ?
#
loop_
_entity_poly.entity_id
_entity_poly.type
_entity_poly.pdbx_seq_one_letter_code
_entity_poly.pdbx_strand_id
1 'polypeptide(L)'
;NYNCPGQLVISGAVEAVDAACEKAKAAGARRALRLPVGGAFHSPLMEPAKQELEKAIAEAPFQTPVCPVYQNVDAKPYTDPAAIKANLIAQLTAPVRWTYIVRNMLSDGVTEFTELGSVLQGLIRKVDPNAVVESKSTL
;
A
#
# COMPACT_ATOMS: atom_id res chain seq x y z
N ASN A 1 1.98 -6.00 -3.48
CA ASN A 1 1.80 -5.32 -2.19
C ASN A 1 2.67 -6.02 -1.14
N TYR A 2 3.50 -5.25 -0.46
CA TYR A 2 4.28 -5.70 0.69
C TYR A 2 3.51 -5.35 1.96
N ASN A 3 2.52 -6.19 2.32
CA ASN A 3 1.58 -5.87 3.40
C ASN A 3 2.21 -6.01 4.80
N CYS A 4 2.90 -7.13 5.06
CA CYS A 4 3.67 -7.35 6.29
C CYS A 4 4.63 -8.52 6.07
N PRO A 5 5.58 -8.79 7.00
CA PRO A 5 6.40 -9.97 6.94
C PRO A 5 5.56 -11.24 6.77
N GLY A 6 5.87 -12.04 5.75
CA GLY A 6 5.14 -13.27 5.41
C GLY A 6 3.81 -13.07 4.66
N GLN A 7 3.41 -11.84 4.31
CA GLN A 7 2.21 -11.59 3.53
C GLN A 7 2.48 -10.65 2.35
N LEU A 8 2.48 -11.23 1.15
CA LEU A 8 2.64 -10.51 -0.11
C LEU A 8 1.39 -10.74 -0.97
N VAL A 9 1.02 -9.72 -1.74
CA VAL A 9 0.00 -9.85 -2.79
C VAL A 9 0.62 -9.45 -4.12
N ILE A 10 0.42 -10.26 -5.14
CA ILE A 10 0.81 -9.98 -6.52
C ILE A 10 -0.43 -9.67 -7.36
N SER A 11 -0.28 -8.85 -8.37
CA SER A 11 -1.34 -8.48 -9.30
C SER A 11 -0.85 -8.61 -10.73
N GLY A 12 -1.73 -9.00 -11.65
CA GLY A 12 -1.40 -9.17 -13.04
C GLY A 12 -2.53 -9.86 -13.82
N ALA A 13 -2.23 -10.33 -15.03
CA ALA A 13 -3.15 -11.14 -15.82
C ALA A 13 -3.49 -12.44 -15.07
N VAL A 14 -4.72 -12.93 -15.25
CA VAL A 14 -5.27 -14.09 -14.53
C VAL A 14 -4.34 -15.29 -14.64
N GLU A 15 -3.95 -15.66 -15.85
CA GLU A 15 -3.11 -16.82 -16.14
C GLU A 15 -1.71 -16.68 -15.50
N ALA A 16 -1.17 -15.45 -15.46
CA ALA A 16 0.12 -15.18 -14.84
C ALA A 16 0.05 -15.30 -13.32
N VAL A 17 -1.05 -14.83 -12.70
CA VAL A 17 -1.29 -14.96 -11.25
C VAL A 17 -1.47 -16.44 -10.88
N ASP A 18 -2.24 -17.19 -11.65
CA ASP A 18 -2.46 -18.61 -11.40
C ASP A 18 -1.13 -19.41 -11.51
N ALA A 19 -0.34 -19.16 -12.55
CA ALA A 19 0.98 -19.76 -12.70
C ALA A 19 1.94 -19.39 -11.56
N ALA A 20 1.89 -18.14 -11.09
CA ALA A 20 2.70 -17.69 -9.96
C ALA A 20 2.26 -18.35 -8.64
N CYS A 21 0.97 -18.57 -8.42
CA CYS A 21 0.47 -19.32 -7.27
C CYS A 21 1.00 -20.75 -7.23
N GLU A 22 0.99 -21.46 -8.37
CA GLU A 22 1.52 -22.83 -8.45
C GLU A 22 3.04 -22.85 -8.19
N LYS A 23 3.80 -21.93 -8.78
CA LYS A 23 5.25 -21.79 -8.53
C LYS A 23 5.54 -21.47 -7.07
N ALA A 24 4.75 -20.59 -6.43
CA ALA A 24 4.91 -20.25 -5.02
C ALA A 24 4.69 -21.47 -4.12
N LYS A 25 3.64 -22.29 -4.40
CA LYS A 25 3.39 -23.54 -3.67
C LYS A 25 4.56 -24.51 -3.83
N ALA A 26 5.04 -24.71 -5.06
CA ALA A 26 6.18 -25.58 -5.35
C ALA A 26 7.47 -25.10 -4.66
N ALA A 27 7.63 -23.79 -4.46
CA ALA A 27 8.74 -23.19 -3.73
C ALA A 27 8.57 -23.20 -2.20
N GLY A 28 7.51 -23.83 -1.67
CA GLY A 28 7.29 -23.97 -0.23
C GLY A 28 6.45 -22.86 0.42
N ALA A 29 5.75 -22.04 -0.35
CA ALA A 29 4.81 -21.09 0.22
C ALA A 29 3.69 -21.83 0.97
N ARG A 30 3.49 -21.50 2.23
CA ARG A 30 2.47 -22.13 3.08
C ARG A 30 1.05 -21.95 2.52
N ARG A 31 0.82 -20.82 1.84
CA ARG A 31 -0.47 -20.48 1.24
C ARG A 31 -0.24 -19.61 0.00
N ALA A 32 -0.79 -20.00 -1.12
CA ALA A 32 -0.87 -19.20 -2.34
C ALA A 32 -2.25 -19.41 -2.94
N LEU A 33 -3.05 -18.36 -3.02
CA LEU A 33 -4.41 -18.43 -3.54
C LEU A 33 -4.83 -17.13 -4.18
N ARG A 34 -5.73 -17.24 -5.14
CA ARG A 34 -6.32 -16.11 -5.82
C ARG A 34 -7.29 -15.38 -4.90
N LEU A 35 -7.23 -14.05 -4.92
CA LEU A 35 -8.18 -13.20 -4.21
C LEU A 35 -9.37 -12.88 -5.12
N PRO A 36 -10.59 -12.80 -4.59
CA PRO A 36 -11.80 -12.45 -5.34
C PRO A 36 -11.88 -10.92 -5.55
N VAL A 37 -10.96 -10.36 -6.34
CA VAL A 37 -10.89 -8.93 -6.65
C VAL A 37 -11.14 -8.70 -8.14
N GLY A 38 -11.81 -7.58 -8.48
CA GLY A 38 -12.22 -7.25 -9.84
C GLY A 38 -11.16 -6.57 -10.71
N GLY A 39 -9.93 -6.38 -10.23
CA GLY A 39 -8.89 -5.67 -10.99
C GLY A 39 -7.46 -6.02 -10.56
N ALA A 40 -6.53 -5.79 -11.48
CA ALA A 40 -5.10 -5.99 -11.25
C ALA A 40 -4.46 -4.72 -10.64
N PHE A 41 -5.00 -4.27 -9.49
CA PHE A 41 -4.53 -3.07 -8.80
C PHE A 41 -3.03 -3.13 -8.52
N HIS A 42 -2.39 -1.98 -8.59
CA HIS A 42 -0.94 -1.83 -8.39
C HIS A 42 -0.09 -2.63 -9.42
N SER A 43 -0.58 -2.73 -10.66
CA SER A 43 0.13 -3.32 -11.79
C SER A 43 0.04 -2.44 -13.02
N PRO A 44 0.87 -2.65 -14.06
CA PRO A 44 0.78 -1.90 -15.32
C PRO A 44 -0.59 -1.98 -16.02
N LEU A 45 -1.41 -2.99 -15.72
CA LEU A 45 -2.75 -3.13 -16.27
C LEU A 45 -3.73 -2.03 -15.80
N MET A 46 -3.35 -1.26 -14.78
CA MET A 46 -4.11 -0.11 -14.29
C MET A 46 -3.77 1.20 -15.01
N GLU A 47 -2.94 1.18 -16.04
CA GLU A 47 -2.54 2.41 -16.76
C GLU A 47 -3.72 3.23 -17.30
N PRO A 48 -4.78 2.65 -17.88
CA PRO A 48 -5.95 3.44 -18.30
C PRO A 48 -6.64 4.19 -17.15
N ALA A 49 -6.83 3.53 -16.00
CA ALA A 49 -7.40 4.14 -14.80
C ALA A 49 -6.48 5.21 -14.19
N LYS A 50 -5.16 5.02 -14.29
CA LYS A 50 -4.17 6.01 -13.86
C LYS A 50 -4.28 7.31 -14.65
N GLN A 51 -4.48 7.24 -15.98
CA GLN A 51 -4.64 8.42 -16.84
C GLN A 51 -5.92 9.21 -16.49
N GLU A 52 -7.00 8.54 -16.12
CA GLU A 52 -8.21 9.22 -15.65
C GLU A 52 -8.02 9.86 -14.27
N LEU A 53 -7.39 9.14 -13.35
CA LEU A 53 -7.08 9.64 -12.01
C LEU A 53 -6.13 10.86 -12.08
N GLU A 54 -5.15 10.84 -12.97
CA GLU A 54 -4.22 11.95 -13.19
C GLU A 54 -4.95 13.26 -13.51
N LYS A 55 -5.98 13.22 -14.37
CA LYS A 55 -6.80 14.40 -14.69
C LYS A 55 -7.51 14.93 -13.46
N ALA A 56 -8.15 14.05 -12.69
CA ALA A 56 -8.85 14.44 -11.47
C ALA A 56 -7.89 15.01 -10.40
N ILE A 57 -6.70 14.45 -10.25
CA ILE A 57 -5.67 14.94 -9.32
C ILE A 57 -5.12 16.30 -9.80
N ALA A 58 -4.95 16.51 -11.10
CA ALA A 58 -4.49 17.79 -11.65
C ALA A 58 -5.42 18.94 -11.28
N GLU A 59 -6.74 18.71 -11.35
CA GLU A 59 -7.77 19.69 -11.03
C GLU A 59 -8.01 19.88 -9.52
N ALA A 60 -7.65 18.88 -8.70
CA ALA A 60 -7.88 18.94 -7.26
C ALA A 60 -6.95 19.96 -6.58
N PRO A 61 -7.48 20.81 -5.66
CA PRO A 61 -6.66 21.70 -4.87
C PRO A 61 -5.89 20.91 -3.80
N PHE A 62 -4.56 20.93 -3.89
CA PHE A 62 -3.69 20.36 -2.86
C PHE A 62 -3.02 21.48 -2.07
N GLN A 63 -3.04 21.36 -0.77
CA GLN A 63 -2.35 22.26 0.15
C GLN A 63 -1.24 21.51 0.87
N THR A 64 -0.26 22.27 1.40
CA THR A 64 0.77 21.69 2.26
C THR A 64 0.11 21.03 3.47
N PRO A 65 0.35 19.75 3.73
CA PRO A 65 -0.24 19.06 4.87
C PRO A 65 0.37 19.56 6.18
N VAL A 66 -0.41 19.47 7.26
CA VAL A 66 0.03 19.87 8.61
C VAL A 66 1.04 18.90 9.22
N CYS A 67 1.15 17.69 8.68
CA CYS A 67 2.11 16.66 9.08
C CYS A 67 2.59 15.89 7.83
N PRO A 68 3.74 15.20 7.92
CA PRO A 68 4.23 14.40 6.80
C PRO A 68 3.27 13.29 6.40
N VAL A 69 3.08 13.10 5.08
CA VAL A 69 2.26 12.04 4.50
C VAL A 69 3.18 10.96 3.93
N TYR A 70 3.16 9.76 4.53
CA TYR A 70 3.88 8.61 4.01
C TYR A 70 3.15 8.00 2.82
N GLN A 71 3.86 7.79 1.72
CA GLN A 71 3.25 7.35 0.47
C GLN A 71 3.76 5.99 0.00
N ASN A 72 2.90 5.24 -0.71
CA ASN A 72 3.14 3.85 -1.08
C ASN A 72 4.33 3.63 -2.03
N VAL A 73 4.61 4.59 -2.92
CA VAL A 73 5.55 4.42 -4.04
C VAL A 73 6.97 4.09 -3.57
N ASP A 74 7.45 4.82 -2.56
CA ASP A 74 8.81 4.69 -2.03
C ASP A 74 8.87 4.58 -0.51
N ALA A 75 7.69 4.58 0.16
CA ALA A 75 7.53 4.48 1.60
C ALA A 75 8.10 5.69 2.39
N LYS A 76 8.26 6.85 1.77
CA LYS A 76 8.83 8.06 2.38
C LYS A 76 7.77 9.07 2.78
N PRO A 77 8.08 9.95 3.77
CA PRO A 77 7.23 11.09 4.15
C PRO A 77 7.38 12.26 3.18
N TYR A 78 6.27 12.95 2.90
CA TYR A 78 6.23 14.14 2.04
C TYR A 78 5.36 15.22 2.66
N THR A 79 5.77 16.48 2.48
CA THR A 79 5.00 17.69 2.83
C THR A 79 4.79 18.60 1.61
N ASP A 80 5.53 18.38 0.52
CA ASP A 80 5.35 19.12 -0.73
C ASP A 80 4.12 18.61 -1.50
N PRO A 81 3.11 19.47 -1.76
CA PRO A 81 1.91 19.10 -2.51
C PRO A 81 2.19 18.56 -3.92
N ALA A 82 3.21 19.07 -4.61
CA ALA A 82 3.56 18.62 -5.95
C ALA A 82 4.11 17.19 -5.93
N ALA A 83 4.99 16.88 -5.01
CA ALA A 83 5.51 15.53 -4.80
C ALA A 83 4.40 14.55 -4.39
N ILE A 84 3.50 14.98 -3.50
CA ILE A 84 2.35 14.17 -3.06
C ILE A 84 1.45 13.84 -4.26
N LYS A 85 1.10 14.82 -5.11
CA LYS A 85 0.32 14.60 -6.34
C LYS A 85 0.99 13.57 -7.26
N ALA A 86 2.28 13.77 -7.55
CA ALA A 86 3.04 12.88 -8.43
C ALA A 86 3.03 11.43 -7.91
N ASN A 87 3.23 11.23 -6.62
CA ASN A 87 3.21 9.91 -6.00
C ASN A 87 1.82 9.28 -5.98
N LEU A 88 0.75 10.07 -5.79
CA LEU A 88 -0.64 9.58 -5.87
C LEU A 88 -0.98 9.05 -7.26
N ILE A 89 -0.47 9.69 -8.31
CA ILE A 89 -0.63 9.21 -9.68
C ILE A 89 0.19 7.93 -9.90
N ALA A 90 1.46 7.95 -9.51
CA ALA A 90 2.37 6.84 -9.72
C ALA A 90 1.95 5.56 -9.00
N GLN A 91 1.34 5.66 -7.80
CA GLN A 91 1.01 4.49 -6.99
C GLN A 91 0.01 3.52 -7.63
N LEU A 92 -0.82 3.97 -8.58
CA LEU A 92 -1.85 3.12 -9.18
C LEU A 92 -1.26 1.95 -9.97
N THR A 93 -0.06 2.14 -10.52
CA THR A 93 0.69 1.11 -11.26
C THR A 93 1.96 0.64 -10.52
N ALA A 94 2.21 1.16 -9.32
CA ALA A 94 3.38 0.86 -8.50
C ALA A 94 3.04 -0.03 -7.29
N PRO A 95 4.02 -0.76 -6.74
CA PRO A 95 3.80 -1.57 -5.54
C PRO A 95 3.37 -0.76 -4.32
N VAL A 96 2.50 -1.32 -3.48
CA VAL A 96 2.23 -0.82 -2.13
C VAL A 96 3.33 -1.30 -1.19
N ARG A 97 4.04 -0.39 -0.56
CA ARG A 97 5.17 -0.68 0.32
C ARG A 97 4.82 -0.54 1.80
N TRP A 98 3.65 -1.06 2.23
CA TRP A 98 3.13 -0.87 3.58
C TRP A 98 4.09 -1.29 4.69
N THR A 99 4.74 -2.44 4.55
CA THR A 99 5.78 -2.90 5.50
C THR A 99 6.88 -1.87 5.70
N TYR A 100 7.33 -1.24 4.61
CA TYR A 100 8.40 -0.25 4.63
C TYR A 100 7.92 1.09 5.21
N ILE A 101 6.66 1.48 4.92
CA ILE A 101 6.04 2.67 5.51
C ILE A 101 6.04 2.54 7.04
N VAL A 102 5.53 1.44 7.58
CA VAL A 102 5.48 1.22 9.03
C VAL A 102 6.88 1.24 9.65
N ARG A 103 7.86 0.58 9.01
CA ARG A 103 9.26 0.59 9.48
C ARG A 103 9.85 2.00 9.49
N ASN A 104 9.61 2.78 8.44
CA ASN A 104 10.10 4.15 8.36
C ASN A 104 9.43 5.05 9.39
N MET A 105 8.12 4.95 9.59
CA MET A 105 7.40 5.67 10.64
C MET A 105 7.99 5.37 12.03
N LEU A 106 8.23 4.10 12.35
CA LEU A 106 8.85 3.70 13.62
C LEU A 106 10.28 4.25 13.76
N SER A 107 11.07 4.20 12.67
CA SER A 107 12.43 4.75 12.63
C SER A 107 12.45 6.27 12.80
N ASP A 108 11.42 6.95 12.32
CA ASP A 108 11.24 8.42 12.43
C ASP A 108 10.63 8.82 13.79
N GLY A 109 10.42 7.87 14.70
CA GLY A 109 9.99 8.11 16.09
C GLY A 109 8.48 8.06 16.33
N VAL A 110 7.69 7.54 15.39
CA VAL A 110 6.26 7.28 15.63
C VAL A 110 6.12 6.16 16.66
N THR A 111 5.41 6.42 17.75
CA THR A 111 5.20 5.48 18.87
C THR A 111 3.81 4.89 18.91
N GLU A 112 2.83 5.57 18.33
CA GLU A 112 1.41 5.20 18.38
C GLU A 112 0.78 5.32 16.98
N PHE A 113 -0.12 4.40 16.67
CA PHE A 113 -0.87 4.37 15.42
C PHE A 113 -2.36 4.39 15.71
N THR A 114 -3.11 5.25 15.03
CA THR A 114 -4.57 5.20 15.02
C THR A 114 -5.05 4.82 13.62
N GLU A 115 -5.74 3.71 13.51
CA GLU A 115 -6.36 3.27 12.28
C GLU A 115 -7.83 3.71 12.26
N LEU A 116 -8.26 4.31 11.16
CA LEU A 116 -9.68 4.48 10.84
C LEU A 116 -10.14 3.28 10.02
N GLY A 117 -10.71 2.29 10.68
CA GLY A 117 -11.04 1.00 10.09
C GLY A 117 -10.58 -0.16 10.96
N SER A 118 -10.40 -1.35 10.37
CA SER A 118 -10.07 -2.58 11.12
C SER A 118 -9.15 -3.55 10.37
N VAL A 119 -8.37 -3.06 9.41
CA VAL A 119 -7.54 -3.90 8.53
C VAL A 119 -6.05 -3.78 8.84
N LEU A 120 -5.58 -2.57 9.14
CA LEU A 120 -4.15 -2.25 9.21
C LEU A 120 -3.52 -2.62 10.55
N GLN A 121 -4.27 -2.62 11.64
CA GLN A 121 -3.78 -2.96 12.97
C GLN A 121 -3.02 -4.30 12.98
N GLY A 122 -3.61 -5.33 12.38
CA GLY A 122 -2.98 -6.65 12.30
C GLY A 122 -1.70 -6.68 11.46
N LEU A 123 -1.63 -5.83 10.43
CA LEU A 123 -0.44 -5.70 9.58
C LEU A 123 0.67 -4.97 10.31
N ILE A 124 0.35 -3.88 11.02
CA ILE A 124 1.32 -3.10 11.81
C ILE A 124 1.95 -3.99 12.89
N ARG A 125 1.16 -4.73 13.66
CA ARG A 125 1.65 -5.65 14.70
C ARG A 125 2.50 -6.80 14.17
N LYS A 126 2.36 -7.17 12.92
CA LYS A 126 3.27 -8.14 12.26
C LYS A 126 4.59 -7.52 11.84
N VAL A 127 4.65 -6.21 11.64
CA VAL A 127 5.91 -5.48 11.39
C VAL A 127 6.64 -5.24 12.70
N ASP A 128 5.93 -4.77 13.73
CA ASP A 128 6.42 -4.60 15.09
C ASP A 128 5.36 -5.09 16.10
N PRO A 129 5.61 -6.21 16.80
CA PRO A 129 4.68 -6.75 17.80
C PRO A 129 4.43 -5.80 18.99
N ASN A 130 5.34 -4.86 19.26
CA ASN A 130 5.24 -3.91 20.37
C ASN A 130 4.54 -2.59 19.95
N ALA A 131 4.19 -2.43 18.69
CA ALA A 131 3.51 -1.22 18.21
C ALA A 131 2.17 -1.02 18.94
N VAL A 132 1.97 0.18 19.46
CA VAL A 132 0.69 0.62 20.03
C VAL A 132 -0.24 0.99 18.89
N VAL A 133 -1.29 0.21 18.70
CA VAL A 133 -2.25 0.43 17.61
C VAL A 133 -3.67 0.41 18.13
N GLU A 134 -4.41 1.49 17.88
CA GLU A 134 -5.82 1.63 18.16
C GLU A 134 -6.61 1.68 16.83
N SER A 135 -7.72 0.95 16.75
CA SER A 135 -8.65 1.00 15.62
C SER A 135 -9.93 1.72 16.02
N LYS A 136 -10.37 2.68 15.21
CA LYS A 136 -11.60 3.47 15.41
C LYS A 136 -12.50 3.34 14.17
N SER A 137 -13.81 3.22 14.39
CA SER A 137 -14.80 3.19 13.31
C SER A 137 -15.26 4.58 12.87
N THR A 138 -15.08 5.58 13.73
CA THR A 138 -15.42 7.00 13.51
C THR A 138 -14.35 7.89 14.13
N LEU A 139 -14.20 9.11 13.61
CA LEU A 139 -13.40 10.19 14.20
C LEU A 139 -14.12 10.81 15.41
#